data_2411e4a1579606d12108aeec1d50f46e
#
_entry.id   2411e4a1579606d12108aeec1d50f46e
#
_cell.length_a   1.000
_cell.length_b   1.000
_cell.length_c   1.000
_cell.angle_alpha   90.00
_cell.angle_beta   90.00
_cell.angle_gamma   90.00
#
_symmetry.space_group_name_H-M   'P 1'
#
loop_
_entity.id
_entity.type
_entity.pdbx_description
1 polymer ?
#
loop_
_entity_poly.entity_id
_entity_poly.type
_entity_poly.pdbx_seq_one_letter_code
_entity_poly.pdbx_strand_id
1 'polypeptide(L)'
;MRKRIVVLFLVAIVGLAWSQTATVVKQKVITAKDTLKKNKLELVPQEIQIDSAFIDPIQWKLYKKSVIASYYADKFNGKRTTSGKKFSNSGYTAAHKKLPFGTKVRVTNEANGNSVIVEITDRGPFVRSKEIDLTKRAFMEIAQNKRSGMMRVKIEVVDN
;
A
#
# COMPACT_ATOMS: atom_id res chain seq x y z
N MET A 1 -13.15 -19.18 56.77
CA MET A 1 -11.68 -19.13 56.72
C MET A 1 -11.21 -19.58 55.33
N ARG A 2 -10.87 -18.67 54.44
CA ARG A 2 -10.44 -19.04 53.08
C ARG A 2 -8.90 -18.99 53.02
N LYS A 3 -8.30 -20.13 52.80
CA LYS A 3 -6.83 -20.29 52.68
C LYS A 3 -6.38 -19.71 51.34
N ARG A 4 -5.53 -18.67 51.37
CA ARG A 4 -4.86 -18.11 50.20
C ARG A 4 -3.62 -18.94 49.90
N ILE A 5 -3.62 -19.63 48.77
CA ILE A 5 -2.44 -20.34 48.26
C ILE A 5 -1.66 -19.33 47.43
N VAL A 6 -0.48 -18.94 47.90
CA VAL A 6 0.49 -18.13 47.15
C VAL A 6 1.36 -19.12 46.39
N VAL A 7 1.22 -19.14 45.06
CA VAL A 7 2.10 -19.92 44.18
C VAL A 7 3.20 -18.99 43.69
N LEU A 8 4.40 -19.17 44.22
CA LEU A 8 5.62 -18.52 43.77
C LEU A 8 6.11 -19.22 42.48
N PHE A 9 5.97 -18.58 41.35
CA PHE A 9 6.63 -19.02 40.10
C PHE A 9 8.04 -18.45 40.05
N LEU A 10 9.01 -19.32 40.24
CA LEU A 10 10.42 -19.08 39.96
C LEU A 10 10.61 -19.17 38.42
N VAL A 11 10.79 -18.03 37.78
CA VAL A 11 11.13 -17.96 36.34
C VAL A 11 12.64 -18.03 36.21
N ALA A 12 13.14 -19.20 35.82
CA ALA A 12 14.53 -19.38 35.40
C ALA A 12 14.74 -18.72 34.01
N ILE A 13 15.52 -17.67 33.97
CA ILE A 13 15.95 -16.97 32.75
C ILE A 13 17.08 -17.83 32.14
N VAL A 14 16.76 -18.61 31.11
CA VAL A 14 17.77 -19.21 30.24
C VAL A 14 18.07 -18.24 29.13
N GLY A 15 19.20 -17.57 29.20
CA GLY A 15 19.72 -16.69 28.16
C GLY A 15 20.18 -17.50 26.95
N LEU A 16 19.43 -17.45 25.85
CA LEU A 16 19.87 -17.92 24.53
C LEU A 16 20.52 -16.74 23.79
N ALA A 17 21.82 -16.73 23.78
CA ALA A 17 22.62 -15.85 22.93
C ALA A 17 22.44 -16.27 21.47
N TRP A 18 21.75 -15.46 20.67
CA TRP A 18 21.72 -15.61 19.23
C TRP A 18 22.99 -14.99 18.64
N SER A 19 23.92 -15.85 18.24
CA SER A 19 25.08 -15.51 17.45
C SER A 19 24.62 -15.07 16.05
N GLN A 20 24.77 -13.78 15.73
CA GLN A 20 24.62 -13.28 14.37
C GLN A 20 25.86 -13.64 13.57
N THR A 21 25.74 -14.60 12.67
CA THR A 21 26.76 -14.90 11.67
C THR A 21 26.72 -13.82 10.59
N ALA A 22 27.59 -12.82 10.73
CA ALA A 22 27.89 -11.87 9.65
C ALA A 22 28.62 -12.62 8.54
N THR A 23 27.99 -12.79 7.40
CA THR A 23 28.64 -13.31 6.17
C THR A 23 29.57 -12.24 5.62
N VAL A 24 30.85 -12.32 5.97
CA VAL A 24 31.90 -11.51 5.39
C VAL A 24 32.18 -12.02 3.98
N VAL A 25 31.74 -11.26 2.98
CA VAL A 25 32.14 -11.46 1.59
C VAL A 25 33.62 -11.03 1.49
N LYS A 26 34.53 -12.01 1.40
CA LYS A 26 35.93 -11.79 1.13
C LYS A 26 36.09 -11.23 -0.28
N GLN A 27 36.30 -9.94 -0.40
CA GLN A 27 36.88 -9.35 -1.62
C GLN A 27 38.32 -9.79 -1.74
N LYS A 28 38.59 -10.53 -2.80
CA LYS A 28 39.95 -10.96 -3.21
C LYS A 28 40.70 -9.73 -3.74
N VAL A 29 41.57 -9.18 -2.93
CA VAL A 29 42.50 -8.14 -3.36
C VAL A 29 43.52 -8.82 -4.28
N ILE A 30 43.48 -8.50 -5.57
CA ILE A 30 44.53 -8.87 -6.53
C ILE A 30 45.54 -7.73 -6.51
N THR A 31 46.65 -7.95 -5.82
CA THR A 31 47.85 -7.12 -5.91
C THR A 31 48.54 -7.44 -7.25
N ALA A 32 48.42 -6.55 -8.20
CA ALA A 32 49.32 -6.53 -9.37
C ALA A 32 50.24 -5.34 -9.22
N LYS A 33 51.48 -5.66 -8.96
CA LYS A 33 52.64 -4.77 -8.97
C LYS A 33 53.19 -4.77 -10.40
N ASP A 34 53.60 -3.58 -10.82
CA ASP A 34 54.41 -3.27 -11.99
C ASP A 34 53.75 -3.21 -13.37
N THR A 35 53.51 -2.01 -13.87
CA THR A 35 54.33 -1.39 -14.95
C THR A 35 53.76 0.02 -15.23
N LEU A 36 54.58 1.03 -15.01
CA LEU A 36 54.36 2.40 -15.43
C LEU A 36 54.18 2.48 -16.95
N LYS A 37 53.03 2.93 -17.42
CA LYS A 37 52.97 3.74 -18.64
C LYS A 37 51.83 4.78 -18.49
N LYS A 38 52.29 6.00 -18.51
CA LYS A 38 51.60 7.27 -18.44
C LYS A 38 50.58 7.38 -19.58
N ASN A 39 49.31 7.12 -19.29
CA ASN A 39 48.21 7.63 -20.09
C ASN A 39 47.20 8.24 -19.13
N LYS A 40 47.10 9.56 -19.21
CA LYS A 40 46.10 10.38 -18.57
C LYS A 40 44.72 10.01 -19.17
N LEU A 41 44.07 9.03 -18.60
CA LEU A 41 42.65 8.81 -18.84
C LEU A 41 41.89 9.59 -17.75
N GLU A 42 41.27 10.67 -18.17
CA GLU A 42 40.24 11.38 -17.43
C GLU A 42 39.14 10.36 -17.16
N LEU A 43 38.99 9.96 -15.88
CA LEU A 43 37.80 9.29 -15.39
C LEU A 43 36.70 10.33 -15.39
N VAL A 44 35.98 10.46 -16.50
CA VAL A 44 34.70 11.09 -16.54
C VAL A 44 33.74 10.15 -15.76
N PRO A 45 33.12 10.57 -14.68
CA PRO A 45 32.05 9.80 -14.09
C PRO A 45 30.97 9.69 -15.17
N GLN A 46 30.78 8.51 -15.74
CA GLN A 46 29.58 8.24 -16.50
C GLN A 46 28.43 8.24 -15.49
N GLU A 47 27.80 9.39 -15.38
CA GLU A 47 26.46 9.51 -14.82
C GLU A 47 25.60 8.55 -15.63
N ILE A 48 25.19 7.45 -14.99
CA ILE A 48 24.19 6.53 -15.57
C ILE A 48 22.93 7.36 -15.68
N GLN A 49 22.73 8.00 -16.82
CA GLN A 49 21.44 8.54 -17.19
C GLN A 49 20.52 7.33 -17.35
N ILE A 50 19.81 7.01 -16.28
CA ILE A 50 18.65 6.14 -16.37
C ILE A 50 17.69 6.87 -17.29
N ASP A 51 17.59 6.35 -18.52
CA ASP A 51 16.67 6.86 -19.53
C ASP A 51 15.26 6.71 -18.96
N SER A 52 14.76 7.77 -18.33
CA SER A 52 13.41 7.84 -17.75
C SER A 52 12.33 7.89 -18.85
N ALA A 53 12.72 7.64 -20.11
CA ALA A 53 11.87 7.76 -21.28
C ALA A 53 10.85 6.62 -21.45
N PHE A 54 10.79 5.62 -20.54
CA PHE A 54 9.87 4.47 -20.68
C PHE A 54 8.89 4.26 -19.54
N ILE A 55 8.79 5.20 -18.62
CA ILE A 55 7.70 5.17 -17.64
C ILE A 55 6.77 6.32 -18.03
N ASP A 56 5.77 6.03 -18.87
CA ASP A 56 4.63 6.92 -19.00
C ASP A 56 4.02 7.07 -17.60
N PRO A 57 4.21 8.20 -16.93
CA PRO A 57 3.63 8.38 -15.61
C PRO A 57 2.13 8.29 -15.77
N ILE A 58 1.48 7.36 -15.06
CA ILE A 58 0.03 7.25 -15.06
C ILE A 58 -0.56 8.64 -14.82
N GLN A 59 -1.20 9.21 -15.84
CA GLN A 59 -1.84 10.51 -15.73
C GLN A 59 -3.16 10.32 -14.97
N TRP A 60 -3.33 11.12 -13.92
CA TRP A 60 -4.53 11.10 -13.10
C TRP A 60 -5.37 12.34 -13.36
N LYS A 61 -6.60 12.13 -13.82
CA LYS A 61 -7.57 13.20 -14.05
C LYS A 61 -8.54 13.31 -12.88
N LEU A 62 -8.74 14.51 -12.37
CA LEU A 62 -9.72 14.76 -11.32
C LEU A 62 -11.13 14.39 -11.80
N TYR A 63 -11.77 13.46 -11.10
CA TYR A 63 -13.17 13.11 -11.32
C TYR A 63 -14.11 13.87 -10.39
N LYS A 64 -13.86 13.81 -9.07
CA LYS A 64 -14.62 14.56 -8.06
C LYS A 64 -13.77 14.85 -6.83
N LYS A 65 -14.09 15.92 -6.13
CA LYS A 65 -13.50 16.28 -4.83
C LYS A 65 -14.58 16.52 -3.78
N SER A 66 -14.19 16.45 -2.52
CA SER A 66 -15.04 16.71 -1.34
C SER A 66 -16.31 15.85 -1.29
N VAL A 67 -16.19 14.60 -1.74
CA VAL A 67 -17.27 13.61 -1.71
C VAL A 67 -17.07 12.61 -0.59
N ILE A 68 -18.13 11.90 -0.20
CA ILE A 68 -18.09 10.95 0.91
C ILE A 68 -17.78 9.54 0.40
N ALA A 69 -16.74 8.95 0.96
CA ALA A 69 -16.42 7.53 0.88
C ALA A 69 -16.88 6.80 2.14
N SER A 70 -17.36 5.56 1.99
CA SER A 70 -17.59 4.61 3.07
C SER A 70 -16.99 3.25 2.70
N TYR A 71 -17.23 2.21 3.51
CA TYR A 71 -16.78 0.87 3.19
C TYR A 71 -17.86 -0.18 3.39
N TYR A 72 -17.65 -1.32 2.73
CA TYR A 72 -18.57 -2.46 2.80
C TYR A 72 -18.54 -3.15 4.16
N ALA A 73 -19.72 -3.53 4.64
CA ALA A 73 -19.84 -4.41 5.79
C ALA A 73 -19.31 -5.83 5.47
N ASP A 74 -18.77 -6.51 6.48
CA ASP A 74 -18.16 -7.84 6.33
C ASP A 74 -19.13 -8.92 5.82
N LYS A 75 -20.46 -8.73 6.02
CA LYS A 75 -21.51 -9.63 5.50
C LYS A 75 -21.56 -9.77 3.97
N PHE A 76 -20.86 -8.91 3.24
CA PHE A 76 -20.78 -8.97 1.78
C PHE A 76 -19.60 -9.82 1.28
N ASN A 77 -18.67 -10.23 2.15
CA ASN A 77 -17.57 -11.10 1.77
C ASN A 77 -18.09 -12.37 1.07
N GLY A 78 -17.43 -12.73 -0.03
CA GLY A 78 -17.77 -13.91 -0.80
C GLY A 78 -18.96 -13.77 -1.75
N LYS A 79 -19.77 -12.71 -1.64
CA LYS A 79 -20.89 -12.46 -2.57
C LYS A 79 -20.37 -11.99 -3.93
N ARG A 80 -21.17 -12.17 -4.97
CA ARG A 80 -20.87 -11.64 -6.31
C ARG A 80 -21.19 -10.16 -6.37
N THR A 81 -20.26 -9.39 -6.95
CA THR A 81 -20.46 -7.99 -7.32
C THR A 81 -21.27 -7.88 -8.62
N THR A 82 -21.71 -6.69 -8.97
CA THR A 82 -22.41 -6.42 -10.23
C THR A 82 -21.57 -6.73 -11.46
N SER A 83 -20.23 -6.64 -11.37
CA SER A 83 -19.32 -7.08 -12.46
C SER A 83 -19.13 -8.60 -12.55
N GLY A 84 -19.76 -9.38 -11.65
CA GLY A 84 -19.61 -10.84 -11.59
C GLY A 84 -18.42 -11.33 -10.77
N LYS A 85 -17.49 -10.46 -10.36
CA LYS A 85 -16.35 -10.81 -9.52
C LYS A 85 -16.79 -11.15 -8.09
N LYS A 86 -16.08 -12.06 -7.43
CA LYS A 86 -16.31 -12.37 -6.01
C LYS A 86 -15.77 -11.24 -5.15
N PHE A 87 -16.60 -10.67 -4.29
CA PHE A 87 -16.21 -9.58 -3.38
C PHE A 87 -15.32 -10.08 -2.24
N SER A 88 -14.28 -9.31 -1.93
CA SER A 88 -13.43 -9.54 -0.75
C SER A 88 -13.06 -8.21 -0.10
N ASN A 89 -13.36 -8.07 1.19
CA ASN A 89 -12.97 -6.90 1.99
C ASN A 89 -11.44 -6.75 2.20
N SER A 90 -10.66 -7.78 1.85
CA SER A 90 -9.19 -7.75 1.89
C SER A 90 -8.55 -7.28 0.57
N GLY A 91 -9.34 -7.04 -0.47
CA GLY A 91 -8.85 -6.54 -1.77
C GLY A 91 -8.79 -5.01 -1.84
N TYR A 92 -8.42 -4.51 -3.02
CA TYR A 92 -8.43 -3.10 -3.38
C TYR A 92 -9.45 -2.84 -4.49
N THR A 93 -10.73 -2.94 -4.13
CA THR A 93 -11.85 -2.72 -5.05
C THR A 93 -12.86 -1.75 -4.45
N ALA A 94 -13.74 -1.22 -5.31
CA ALA A 94 -14.76 -0.29 -4.89
C ALA A 94 -16.05 -0.44 -5.69
N ALA A 95 -17.16 0.06 -5.13
CA ALA A 95 -18.38 0.34 -5.85
C ALA A 95 -18.48 1.82 -6.19
N HIS A 96 -18.92 2.10 -7.41
CA HIS A 96 -19.24 3.44 -7.86
C HIS A 96 -20.47 3.45 -8.78
N LYS A 97 -21.27 4.53 -8.68
CA LYS A 97 -22.58 4.62 -9.38
C LYS A 97 -22.43 4.60 -10.90
N LYS A 98 -21.40 5.28 -11.44
CA LYS A 98 -21.32 5.62 -12.87
C LYS A 98 -20.02 5.15 -13.56
N LEU A 99 -18.90 5.09 -12.85
CA LEU A 99 -17.62 4.73 -13.47
C LEU A 99 -17.67 3.30 -14.04
N PRO A 100 -17.09 3.05 -15.23
CA PRO A 100 -17.03 1.73 -15.82
C PRO A 100 -16.37 0.69 -14.92
N PHE A 101 -16.78 -0.57 -15.02
CA PHE A 101 -16.06 -1.66 -14.36
C PHE A 101 -14.64 -1.78 -14.91
N GLY A 102 -13.68 -2.12 -14.03
CA GLY A 102 -12.27 -2.19 -14.36
C GLY A 102 -11.53 -0.86 -14.27
N THR A 103 -12.24 0.29 -14.17
CA THR A 103 -11.59 1.59 -14.02
C THR A 103 -10.73 1.61 -12.76
N LYS A 104 -9.46 2.00 -12.91
CA LYS A 104 -8.58 2.30 -11.79
C LYS A 104 -8.84 3.71 -11.28
N VAL A 105 -9.01 3.82 -9.97
CA VAL A 105 -9.38 5.07 -9.30
C VAL A 105 -8.40 5.31 -8.15
N ARG A 106 -7.80 6.50 -8.11
CA ARG A 106 -7.06 6.97 -6.95
C ARG A 106 -8.02 7.70 -6.03
N VAL A 107 -8.16 7.21 -4.80
CA VAL A 107 -8.98 7.80 -3.75
C VAL A 107 -8.06 8.39 -2.69
N THR A 108 -8.12 9.71 -2.52
CA THR A 108 -7.29 10.45 -1.55
C THR A 108 -8.16 10.98 -0.43
N ASN A 109 -7.83 10.67 0.81
CA ASN A 109 -8.48 11.25 1.98
C ASN A 109 -8.04 12.71 2.15
N GLU A 110 -8.97 13.65 2.07
CA GLU A 110 -8.67 15.09 2.13
C GLU A 110 -8.19 15.56 3.50
N ALA A 111 -8.41 14.79 4.57
CA ALA A 111 -8.01 15.17 5.92
C ALA A 111 -6.52 14.91 6.22
N ASN A 112 -5.91 13.91 5.56
CA ASN A 112 -4.52 13.51 5.83
C ASN A 112 -3.66 13.34 4.58
N GLY A 113 -4.23 13.48 3.37
CA GLY A 113 -3.53 13.33 2.09
C GLY A 113 -3.21 11.87 1.69
N ASN A 114 -3.51 10.87 2.52
CA ASN A 114 -3.25 9.48 2.19
C ASN A 114 -4.14 9.03 1.03
N SER A 115 -3.59 8.23 0.13
CA SER A 115 -4.30 7.75 -1.05
C SER A 115 -4.15 6.25 -1.25
N VAL A 116 -5.14 5.67 -1.92
CA VAL A 116 -5.16 4.27 -2.33
C VAL A 116 -5.70 4.15 -3.75
N ILE A 117 -5.17 3.19 -4.52
CA ILE A 117 -5.68 2.88 -5.85
C ILE A 117 -6.60 1.66 -5.74
N VAL A 118 -7.81 1.79 -6.25
CA VAL A 118 -8.83 0.72 -6.25
C VAL A 118 -9.39 0.51 -7.65
N GLU A 119 -9.88 -0.70 -7.91
CA GLU A 119 -10.59 -1.03 -9.15
C GLU A 119 -12.11 -0.99 -8.92
N ILE A 120 -12.85 -0.38 -9.83
CA ILE A 120 -14.31 -0.38 -9.80
C ILE A 120 -14.82 -1.75 -10.25
N THR A 121 -15.44 -2.49 -9.34
CA THR A 121 -15.98 -3.84 -9.59
C THR A 121 -17.46 -3.98 -9.26
N ASP A 122 -18.06 -2.95 -8.66
CA ASP A 122 -19.45 -3.03 -8.23
C ASP A 122 -20.22 -1.73 -8.48
N ARG A 123 -21.57 -1.79 -8.32
CA ARG A 123 -22.48 -0.65 -8.37
C ARG A 123 -22.90 -0.24 -6.97
N GLY A 124 -23.03 1.06 -6.76
CA GLY A 124 -23.31 1.70 -5.49
C GLY A 124 -22.35 2.85 -5.24
N PRO A 125 -22.39 3.47 -4.06
CA PRO A 125 -23.43 3.33 -3.03
C PRO A 125 -24.79 3.84 -3.49
N PHE A 126 -25.89 3.20 -3.05
CA PHE A 126 -27.25 3.63 -3.37
C PHE A 126 -27.76 4.76 -2.44
N VAL A 127 -26.97 5.09 -1.42
CA VAL A 127 -27.21 6.25 -0.55
C VAL A 127 -26.76 7.53 -1.28
N ARG A 128 -27.64 8.53 -1.37
CA ARG A 128 -27.41 9.77 -2.13
C ARG A 128 -26.15 10.53 -1.66
N SER A 129 -25.95 10.63 -0.34
CA SER A 129 -24.83 11.38 0.26
C SER A 129 -23.47 10.74 0.07
N LYS A 130 -23.39 9.50 -0.40
CA LYS A 130 -22.14 8.76 -0.62
C LYS A 130 -21.84 8.67 -2.11
N GLU A 131 -20.56 8.72 -2.46
CA GLU A 131 -20.09 8.62 -3.86
C GLU A 131 -19.43 7.28 -4.16
N ILE A 132 -18.65 6.75 -3.22
CA ILE A 132 -17.87 5.53 -3.40
C ILE A 132 -17.89 4.67 -2.14
N ASP A 133 -18.04 3.35 -2.30
CA ASP A 133 -17.85 2.37 -1.23
C ASP A 133 -16.56 1.58 -1.47
N LEU A 134 -15.63 1.68 -0.57
CA LEU A 134 -14.34 0.98 -0.62
C LEU A 134 -14.43 -0.38 0.04
N THR A 135 -13.53 -1.30 -0.30
CA THR A 135 -13.29 -2.44 0.57
C THR A 135 -12.78 -1.96 1.93
N LYS A 136 -13.01 -2.74 2.98
CA LYS A 136 -12.59 -2.38 4.35
C LYS A 136 -11.08 -2.15 4.42
N ARG A 137 -10.28 -2.99 3.74
CA ARG A 137 -8.82 -2.82 3.65
C ARG A 137 -8.44 -1.47 3.07
N ALA A 138 -8.94 -1.14 1.88
CA ALA A 138 -8.64 0.13 1.22
C ALA A 138 -9.05 1.35 2.08
N PHE A 139 -10.24 1.27 2.70
CA PHE A 139 -10.70 2.33 3.58
C PHE A 139 -9.80 2.53 4.80
N MET A 140 -9.45 1.42 5.50
CA MET A 140 -8.64 1.47 6.73
C MET A 140 -7.20 1.93 6.48
N GLU A 141 -6.68 1.78 5.26
CA GLU A 141 -5.34 2.23 4.87
C GLU A 141 -5.24 3.76 4.84
N ILE A 142 -6.28 4.43 4.34
CA ILE A 142 -6.26 5.89 4.18
C ILE A 142 -7.06 6.65 5.24
N ALA A 143 -7.82 5.95 6.09
CA ALA A 143 -8.67 6.58 7.10
C ALA A 143 -7.83 7.16 8.24
N GLN A 144 -7.98 8.47 8.51
CA GLN A 144 -7.44 9.10 9.70
C GLN A 144 -8.18 8.62 10.97
N ASN A 145 -9.52 8.60 10.91
CA ASN A 145 -10.37 8.06 11.97
C ASN A 145 -11.08 6.79 11.49
N LYS A 146 -10.54 5.64 11.90
CA LYS A 146 -11.06 4.31 11.50
C LYS A 146 -12.46 4.00 12.06
N ARG A 147 -12.91 4.73 13.10
CA ARG A 147 -14.22 4.51 13.75
C ARG A 147 -15.36 5.27 13.08
N SER A 148 -15.06 6.29 12.27
CA SER A 148 -16.12 7.14 11.67
C SER A 148 -16.96 6.41 10.62
N GLY A 149 -16.41 5.35 10.00
CA GLY A 149 -17.09 4.61 8.92
C GLY A 149 -17.26 5.38 7.61
N MET A 150 -16.89 6.66 7.60
CA MET A 150 -16.97 7.56 6.45
C MET A 150 -15.81 8.56 6.48
N MET A 151 -15.41 9.03 5.30
CA MET A 151 -14.42 10.10 5.16
C MET A 151 -14.69 10.94 3.91
N ARG A 152 -14.20 12.18 3.91
CA ARG A 152 -14.24 13.06 2.74
C ARG A 152 -13.03 12.78 1.86
N VAL A 153 -13.28 12.57 0.58
CA VAL A 153 -12.23 12.16 -0.36
C VAL A 153 -12.26 12.95 -1.66
N LYS A 154 -11.09 13.01 -2.31
CA LYS A 154 -10.89 13.33 -3.71
C LYS A 154 -10.81 12.03 -4.50
N ILE A 155 -11.45 11.98 -5.67
CA ILE A 155 -11.44 10.85 -6.60
C ILE A 155 -10.80 11.29 -7.90
N GLU A 156 -9.82 10.54 -8.36
CA GLU A 156 -9.13 10.73 -9.64
C GLU A 156 -9.17 9.42 -10.44
N VAL A 157 -9.33 9.51 -11.74
CA VAL A 157 -9.34 8.37 -12.67
C VAL A 157 -8.10 8.43 -13.56
N VAL A 158 -7.70 7.26 -14.10
CA VAL A 158 -6.64 7.23 -15.11
C VAL A 158 -7.15 7.95 -16.36
N ASP A 159 -6.39 8.89 -16.87
CA ASP A 159 -6.63 9.53 -18.17
C ASP A 159 -6.14 8.56 -19.25
N ASN A 160 -7.07 8.00 -20.03
CA ASN A 160 -6.78 7.06 -21.14
C ASN A 160 -6.71 7.83 -22.43
#